data_5ab47afb3cbc62cb922b7f143548e8b7
#
_entry.id   5ab47afb3cbc62cb922b7f143548e8b7
#
_cell.length_a   1.000
_cell.length_b   1.000
_cell.length_c   1.000
_cell.angle_alpha   90.00
_cell.angle_beta   90.00
_cell.angle_gamma   90.00
#
_symmetry.space_group_name_H-M   'P 1'
#
loop_
_entity.id
_entity.type
_entity.pdbx_description
1 polymer ?
#
loop_
_entity_poly.entity_id
_entity_poly.type
_entity_poly.pdbx_seq_one_letter_code
_entity_poly.pdbx_strand_id
1 'polypeptide(L)'
;MDEIVTAIKSKQGEHDLVVLFVDESHFSNEPYVQRGWQRAKAKRKVHQPTRRQSKTIFGALDLQSQRIYWKQAPRGNAGTFIAFLHQLHQSFPDQLLVLILDNCSIHKSKKVKVFVAKTAWLELQPLAPYSPEYNPIERFWHWLKRKVYGCKSYKTMDEIITKIRKLIWHYNEGRLITTIRFNFSAYTELL
;
A
#
# COMPACT_ATOMS: atom_id res chain seq x y z
N MET A 1 15.88 2.26 13.22
CA MET A 1 14.91 3.29 12.76
C MET A 1 15.57 4.64 12.65
N ASP A 2 16.29 5.05 13.64
CA ASP A 2 17.00 6.33 13.70
C ASP A 2 17.95 6.56 12.51
N GLU A 3 18.59 5.51 12.00
CA GLU A 3 19.43 5.59 10.79
C GLU A 3 18.65 6.02 9.54
N ILE A 4 17.42 5.51 9.36
CA ILE A 4 16.55 5.88 8.22
C ILE A 4 16.13 7.34 8.36
N VAL A 5 15.67 7.73 9.55
CA VAL A 5 15.24 9.11 9.84
C VAL A 5 16.39 10.08 9.62
N THR A 6 17.59 9.77 10.13
CA THR A 6 18.79 10.59 9.97
C THR A 6 19.19 10.72 8.49
N ALA A 7 19.17 9.61 7.73
CA ALA A 7 19.48 9.63 6.30
C ALA A 7 18.49 10.46 5.48
N ILE A 8 17.20 10.46 5.84
CA ILE A 8 16.20 11.29 5.19
C ILE A 8 16.39 12.76 5.55
N LYS A 9 16.60 13.09 6.83
CA LYS A 9 16.82 14.46 7.28
C LYS A 9 18.03 15.14 6.63
N SER A 10 19.13 14.42 6.45
CA SER A 10 20.31 14.97 5.79
C SER A 10 20.04 15.46 4.36
N LYS A 11 19.00 14.94 3.71
CA LYS A 11 18.60 15.27 2.34
C LYS A 11 17.51 16.33 2.25
N GLN A 12 16.70 16.51 3.31
CA GLN A 12 15.63 17.52 3.35
C GLN A 12 16.14 18.96 3.14
N GLY A 13 17.41 19.23 3.46
CA GLY A 13 18.03 20.53 3.25
C GLY A 13 18.53 20.77 1.81
N GLU A 14 18.70 19.72 1.01
CA GLU A 14 19.29 19.78 -0.33
C GLU A 14 18.26 19.58 -1.45
N HIS A 15 17.16 18.88 -1.17
CA HIS A 15 16.13 18.49 -2.15
C HIS A 15 14.72 18.69 -1.61
N ASP A 16 13.80 19.07 -2.50
CA ASP A 16 12.37 18.91 -2.25
C ASP A 16 12.05 17.40 -2.36
N LEU A 17 11.79 16.77 -1.22
CA LEU A 17 11.62 15.34 -1.13
C LEU A 17 10.25 14.92 -0.58
N VAL A 18 9.77 13.78 -1.05
CA VAL A 18 8.53 13.14 -0.59
C VAL A 18 8.85 11.78 0.01
N VAL A 19 8.39 11.56 1.24
CA VAL A 19 8.55 10.28 1.94
C VAL A 19 7.28 9.47 1.80
N LEU A 20 7.39 8.29 1.20
CA LEU A 20 6.27 7.39 0.95
C LEU A 20 6.51 6.02 1.61
N PHE A 21 5.50 5.52 2.34
CA PHE A 21 5.49 4.13 2.82
C PHE A 21 4.87 3.24 1.77
N VAL A 22 5.64 2.29 1.26
CA VAL A 22 5.23 1.44 0.14
C VAL A 22 5.06 -0.01 0.58
N ASP A 23 4.00 -0.63 0.08
CA ASP A 23 3.71 -2.05 0.30
C ASP A 23 2.76 -2.58 -0.78
N GLU A 24 2.65 -3.91 -0.89
CA GLU A 24 1.69 -4.57 -1.74
C GLU A 24 0.67 -5.39 -0.96
N SER A 25 -0.55 -5.40 -1.47
CA SER A 25 -1.62 -6.21 -0.91
C SER A 25 -2.35 -7.03 -1.97
N HIS A 26 -2.57 -8.30 -1.67
CA HIS A 26 -3.30 -9.22 -2.53
C HIS A 26 -4.79 -9.19 -2.23
N PHE A 27 -5.58 -9.13 -3.31
CA PHE A 27 -7.03 -9.22 -3.27
C PHE A 27 -7.50 -10.35 -4.19
N SER A 28 -8.47 -11.14 -3.72
CA SER A 28 -9.06 -12.24 -4.51
C SER A 28 -10.59 -12.19 -4.40
N ASN A 29 -11.27 -12.82 -5.35
CA ASN A 29 -12.72 -12.99 -5.30
C ASN A 29 -13.15 -14.16 -4.39
N GLU A 30 -12.19 -14.84 -3.76
CA GLU A 30 -12.51 -15.85 -2.75
C GLU A 30 -13.14 -15.21 -1.52
N PRO A 31 -14.07 -15.94 -0.86
CA PRO A 31 -14.69 -15.44 0.35
C PRO A 31 -13.66 -15.18 1.45
N TYR A 32 -13.62 -13.97 1.93
CA TYR A 32 -12.81 -13.64 3.09
C TYR A 32 -13.63 -13.93 4.36
N VAL A 33 -13.33 -15.05 5.00
CA VAL A 33 -14.04 -15.47 6.22
C VAL A 33 -13.52 -14.64 7.39
N GLN A 34 -14.39 -13.78 7.92
CA GLN A 34 -14.12 -13.03 9.15
C GLN A 34 -14.98 -13.57 10.29
N ARG A 35 -14.42 -13.59 11.50
CA ARG A 35 -15.22 -13.83 12.70
C ARG A 35 -16.17 -12.65 12.90
N GLY A 36 -17.43 -12.93 13.18
CA GLY A 36 -18.44 -11.92 13.43
C GLY A 36 -19.60 -12.51 14.23
N TRP A 37 -20.31 -11.65 14.92
CA TRP A 37 -21.52 -12.01 15.63
C TRP A 37 -22.66 -12.23 14.65
N GLN A 38 -23.39 -13.32 14.80
CA GLN A 38 -24.61 -13.60 14.04
C GLN A 38 -25.67 -14.17 14.97
N ARG A 39 -26.93 -14.11 14.54
CA ARG A 39 -28.05 -14.72 15.25
C ARG A 39 -27.77 -16.23 15.40
N ALA A 40 -28.02 -16.79 16.58
CA ALA A 40 -27.89 -18.22 16.81
C ALA A 40 -28.67 -19.01 15.75
N LYS A 41 -28.07 -20.09 15.23
CA LYS A 41 -28.63 -20.94 14.16
C LYS A 41 -28.76 -20.28 12.77
N ALA A 42 -28.37 -19.04 12.58
CA ALA A 42 -28.34 -18.42 11.26
C ALA A 42 -27.27 -19.08 10.37
N LYS A 43 -27.67 -19.66 9.23
CA LYS A 43 -26.74 -20.19 8.22
C LYS A 43 -26.46 -19.10 7.21
N ARG A 44 -25.25 -18.58 7.19
CA ARG A 44 -24.82 -17.63 6.18
C ARG A 44 -24.31 -18.38 4.95
N LYS A 45 -24.99 -18.21 3.83
CA LYS A 45 -24.48 -18.71 2.54
C LYS A 45 -23.45 -17.74 2.03
N VAL A 46 -22.25 -18.25 1.76
CA VAL A 46 -21.15 -17.49 1.13
C VAL A 46 -21.06 -17.97 -0.30
N HIS A 47 -21.15 -17.04 -1.25
CA HIS A 47 -20.97 -17.37 -2.65
C HIS A 47 -19.51 -17.78 -2.90
N GLN A 48 -19.30 -18.96 -3.44
CA GLN A 48 -17.99 -19.37 -3.94
C GLN A 48 -17.91 -19.04 -5.43
N PRO A 49 -16.88 -18.31 -5.87
CA PRO A 49 -16.73 -18.02 -7.29
C PRO A 49 -16.40 -19.30 -8.06
N THR A 50 -16.97 -19.46 -9.24
CA THR A 50 -16.68 -20.57 -10.14
C THR A 50 -15.22 -20.59 -10.59
N ARG A 51 -14.60 -19.42 -10.67
CA ARG A 51 -13.17 -19.25 -11.01
C ARG A 51 -12.49 -18.33 -10.02
N ARG A 52 -11.44 -18.82 -9.39
CA ARG A 52 -10.56 -18.02 -8.54
C ARG A 52 -9.81 -16.99 -9.38
N GLN A 53 -9.89 -15.74 -8.98
CA GLN A 53 -9.16 -14.61 -9.56
C GLN A 53 -8.51 -13.81 -8.44
N SER A 54 -7.31 -13.29 -8.70
CA SER A 54 -6.62 -12.41 -7.76
C SER A 54 -5.90 -11.29 -8.50
N LYS A 55 -5.68 -10.18 -7.82
CA LYS A 55 -4.85 -9.06 -8.28
C LYS A 55 -3.98 -8.57 -7.14
N THR A 56 -2.82 -8.04 -7.47
CA THR A 56 -1.95 -7.31 -6.53
C THR A 56 -2.26 -5.83 -6.64
N ILE A 57 -2.37 -5.17 -5.51
CA ILE A 57 -2.47 -3.72 -5.40
C ILE A 57 -1.17 -3.23 -4.76
N PHE A 58 -0.39 -2.45 -5.50
CA PHE A 58 0.69 -1.66 -4.94
C PHE A 58 0.10 -0.39 -4.35
N GLY A 59 0.60 0.05 -3.21
CA GLY A 59 0.19 1.27 -2.57
C GLY A 59 1.37 2.04 -2.00
N ALA A 60 1.22 3.35 -1.97
CA ALA A 60 2.13 4.26 -1.31
C ALA A 60 1.31 5.23 -0.44
N LEU A 61 1.64 5.31 0.83
CA LEU A 61 1.08 6.27 1.79
C LEU A 61 2.06 7.42 1.94
N ASP A 62 1.64 8.61 1.58
CA ASP A 62 2.41 9.82 1.80
C ASP A 62 2.42 10.18 3.29
N LEU A 63 3.62 10.39 3.83
CA LEU A 63 3.84 10.70 5.24
C LEU A 63 3.15 12.01 5.65
N GLN A 64 3.25 13.06 4.82
CA GLN A 64 2.73 14.38 5.15
C GLN A 64 1.24 14.51 4.87
N SER A 65 0.83 14.26 3.63
CA SER A 65 -0.58 14.43 3.22
C SER A 65 -1.47 13.28 3.66
N GLN A 66 -0.91 12.16 4.06
CA GLN A 66 -1.60 10.91 4.37
C GLN A 66 -2.46 10.38 3.21
N ARG A 67 -2.21 10.83 1.98
CA ARG A 67 -2.89 10.34 0.77
C ARG A 67 -2.32 8.99 0.37
N ILE A 68 -3.19 8.19 -0.26
CA ILE A 68 -2.83 6.89 -0.82
C ILE A 68 -2.73 6.99 -2.34
N TYR A 69 -1.56 6.70 -2.87
CA TYR A 69 -1.31 6.45 -4.28
C TYR A 69 -1.33 4.95 -4.52
N TRP A 70 -1.92 4.49 -5.59
CA TRP A 70 -2.07 3.06 -5.79
C TRP A 70 -2.12 2.64 -7.26
N LYS A 71 -1.73 1.40 -7.53
CA LYS A 71 -1.80 0.77 -8.84
C LYS A 71 -2.19 -0.69 -8.72
N GLN A 72 -3.13 -1.13 -9.56
CA GLN A 72 -3.44 -2.55 -9.67
C GLN A 72 -2.53 -3.24 -10.69
N ALA A 73 -2.19 -4.49 -10.42
CA ALA A 73 -1.46 -5.35 -11.32
C ALA A 73 -2.03 -6.78 -11.32
N PRO A 74 -1.92 -7.52 -12.43
CA PRO A 74 -2.34 -8.93 -12.46
C PRO A 74 -1.57 -9.77 -11.44
N ARG A 75 -0.28 -9.48 -11.25
CA ARG A 75 0.61 -10.12 -10.27
C ARG A 75 1.65 -9.11 -9.77
N GLY A 76 2.08 -9.28 -8.51
CA GLY A 76 3.24 -8.57 -7.96
C GLY A 76 4.52 -9.18 -8.54
N ASN A 77 5.31 -8.38 -9.24
CA ASN A 77 6.65 -8.73 -9.70
C ASN A 77 7.46 -7.45 -9.95
N ALA A 78 8.76 -7.59 -10.19
CA ALA A 78 9.67 -6.47 -10.41
C ALA A 78 9.23 -5.52 -11.53
N GLY A 79 8.65 -6.04 -12.63
CA GLY A 79 8.19 -5.21 -13.74
C GLY A 79 6.96 -4.36 -13.38
N THR A 80 5.98 -4.98 -12.70
CA THR A 80 4.76 -4.26 -12.26
C THR A 80 5.06 -3.29 -11.13
N PHE A 81 6.05 -3.59 -10.28
CA PHE A 81 6.54 -2.66 -9.27
C PHE A 81 7.21 -1.44 -9.92
N ILE A 82 8.13 -1.62 -10.88
CA ILE A 82 8.75 -0.51 -11.61
C ILE A 82 7.69 0.35 -12.33
N ALA A 83 6.66 -0.28 -12.93
CA ALA A 83 5.55 0.46 -13.52
C ALA A 83 4.75 1.28 -12.50
N PHE A 84 4.70 0.86 -11.24
CA PHE A 84 4.14 1.64 -10.14
C PHE A 84 5.05 2.80 -9.74
N LEU A 85 6.38 2.59 -9.68
CA LEU A 85 7.35 3.65 -9.41
C LEU A 85 7.28 4.78 -10.45
N HIS A 86 7.15 4.45 -11.73
CA HIS A 86 6.92 5.47 -12.77
C HIS A 86 5.63 6.25 -12.57
N GLN A 87 4.55 5.60 -12.14
CA GLN A 87 3.30 6.29 -11.82
C GLN A 87 3.46 7.24 -10.63
N LEU A 88 4.21 6.84 -9.60
CA LEU A 88 4.51 7.73 -8.46
C LEU A 88 5.30 8.97 -8.93
N HIS A 89 6.32 8.77 -9.75
CA HIS A 89 7.09 9.89 -10.29
C HIS A 89 6.23 10.87 -11.10
N GLN A 90 5.25 10.38 -11.87
CA GLN A 90 4.28 11.26 -12.55
C GLN A 90 3.43 12.11 -11.59
N SER A 91 3.23 11.64 -10.36
CA SER A 91 2.52 12.41 -9.32
C SER A 91 3.41 13.42 -8.60
N PHE A 92 4.73 13.26 -8.70
CA PHE A 92 5.75 14.07 -8.03
C PHE A 92 6.95 14.29 -8.99
N PRO A 93 6.77 15.01 -10.09
CA PRO A 93 7.75 15.03 -11.19
C PRO A 93 9.09 15.69 -10.83
N ASP A 94 9.06 16.68 -9.92
CA ASP A 94 10.22 17.51 -9.58
C ASP A 94 10.81 17.16 -8.19
N GLN A 95 10.34 16.10 -7.55
CA GLN A 95 10.70 15.76 -6.18
C GLN A 95 11.50 14.46 -6.11
N LEU A 96 12.40 14.37 -5.14
CA LEU A 96 13.07 13.12 -4.79
C LEU A 96 12.10 12.24 -4.00
N LEU A 97 11.81 11.05 -4.51
CA LEU A 97 10.98 10.07 -3.84
C LEU A 97 11.82 9.17 -2.94
N VAL A 98 11.61 9.26 -1.64
CA VAL A 98 12.21 8.35 -0.66
C VAL A 98 11.14 7.33 -0.25
N LEU A 99 11.32 6.09 -0.66
CA LEU A 99 10.35 5.02 -0.42
C LEU A 99 10.80 4.14 0.74
N ILE A 100 10.03 4.14 1.82
CA ILE A 100 10.20 3.23 2.96
C ILE A 100 9.38 1.97 2.68
N LEU A 101 10.02 0.82 2.63
CA LEU A 101 9.40 -0.43 2.21
C LEU A 101 10.01 -1.64 2.91
N ASP A 102 9.30 -2.76 2.87
CA ASP A 102 9.78 -4.00 3.46
C ASP A 102 10.88 -4.66 2.61
N ASN A 103 11.44 -5.73 3.15
CA ASN A 103 12.50 -6.51 2.54
C ASN A 103 12.00 -7.63 1.60
N CYS A 104 10.85 -7.47 0.93
CA CYS A 104 10.34 -8.53 0.07
C CYS A 104 11.24 -8.79 -1.15
N SER A 105 11.10 -9.96 -1.74
CA SER A 105 11.93 -10.42 -2.86
C SER A 105 11.76 -9.56 -4.12
N ILE A 106 10.60 -8.95 -4.30
CA ILE A 106 10.31 -8.05 -5.44
C ILE A 106 11.23 -6.83 -5.37
N HIS A 107 11.30 -6.18 -4.20
CA HIS A 107 12.10 -4.97 -3.97
C HIS A 107 13.60 -5.24 -4.10
N LYS A 108 14.05 -6.41 -3.67
CA LYS A 108 15.47 -6.85 -3.72
C LYS A 108 15.89 -7.41 -5.08
N SER A 109 14.99 -7.55 -6.03
CA SER A 109 15.30 -8.16 -7.33
C SER A 109 16.36 -7.37 -8.09
N LYS A 110 17.21 -8.08 -8.87
CA LYS A 110 18.25 -7.46 -9.70
C LYS A 110 17.68 -6.38 -10.63
N LYS A 111 16.48 -6.61 -11.18
CA LYS A 111 15.81 -5.68 -12.07
C LYS A 111 15.48 -4.35 -11.38
N VAL A 112 14.95 -4.40 -10.14
CA VAL A 112 14.64 -3.20 -9.36
C VAL A 112 15.92 -2.48 -8.94
N LYS A 113 16.94 -3.20 -8.47
CA LYS A 113 18.23 -2.59 -8.10
C LYS A 113 18.87 -1.84 -9.26
N VAL A 114 18.88 -2.44 -10.46
CA VAL A 114 19.43 -1.79 -11.67
C VAL A 114 18.59 -0.57 -12.05
N PHE A 115 17.28 -0.63 -11.91
CA PHE A 115 16.40 0.51 -12.17
C PHE A 115 16.70 1.66 -11.21
N VAL A 116 16.72 1.41 -9.90
CA VAL A 116 17.00 2.43 -8.88
C VAL A 116 18.38 3.06 -9.07
N ALA A 117 19.41 2.26 -9.34
CA ALA A 117 20.78 2.78 -9.56
C ALA A 117 20.91 3.73 -10.77
N LYS A 118 19.95 3.69 -11.71
CA LYS A 118 19.89 4.57 -12.90
C LYS A 118 18.89 5.73 -12.76
N THR A 119 18.27 5.87 -11.58
CA THR A 119 17.12 6.75 -11.38
C THR A 119 17.44 7.76 -10.30
N ALA A 120 17.72 9.01 -10.68
CA ALA A 120 18.15 10.08 -9.74
C ALA A 120 17.01 10.57 -8.81
N TRP A 121 15.75 10.46 -9.24
CA TRP A 121 14.57 10.90 -8.48
C TRP A 121 14.05 9.87 -7.47
N LEU A 122 14.74 8.73 -7.27
CA LEU A 122 14.24 7.62 -6.48
C LEU A 122 15.28 7.05 -5.53
N GLU A 123 14.88 6.90 -4.28
CA GLU A 123 15.65 6.20 -3.27
C GLU A 123 14.79 5.18 -2.52
N LEU A 124 15.34 3.99 -2.27
CA LEU A 124 14.68 2.96 -1.49
C LEU A 124 15.33 2.84 -0.12
N GLN A 125 14.52 2.95 0.93
CA GLN A 125 14.93 2.76 2.33
C GLN A 125 14.26 1.50 2.90
N PRO A 126 14.96 0.36 2.89
CA PRO A 126 14.39 -0.88 3.39
C PRO A 126 14.27 -0.85 4.91
N LEU A 127 13.11 -1.24 5.41
CA LEU A 127 12.88 -1.47 6.84
C LEU A 127 13.72 -2.65 7.35
N ALA A 128 13.94 -2.69 8.66
CA ALA A 128 14.52 -3.85 9.30
C ALA A 128 13.68 -5.11 9.02
N PRO A 129 14.29 -6.29 8.87
CA PRO A 129 13.55 -7.54 8.71
C PRO A 129 12.56 -7.76 9.84
N TYR A 130 11.36 -8.28 9.50
CA TYR A 130 10.30 -8.61 10.48
C TYR A 130 9.80 -7.43 11.33
N SER A 131 9.77 -6.24 10.77
CA SER A 131 9.35 -5.02 11.47
C SER A 131 8.14 -4.34 10.79
N PRO A 132 7.01 -5.04 10.62
CA PRO A 132 5.82 -4.50 9.93
C PRO A 132 5.19 -3.32 10.69
N GLU A 133 5.39 -3.25 12.02
CA GLU A 133 4.90 -2.17 12.86
C GLU A 133 5.42 -0.79 12.45
N TYR A 134 6.55 -0.74 11.75
CA TYR A 134 7.14 0.48 11.21
C TYR A 134 6.63 0.84 9.81
N ASN A 135 5.75 0.03 9.20
CA ASN A 135 5.12 0.37 7.94
C ASN A 135 3.64 0.75 8.14
N PRO A 136 3.31 2.04 8.29
CA PRO A 136 1.95 2.48 8.61
C PRO A 136 0.91 2.10 7.55
N ILE A 137 1.32 1.88 6.28
CA ILE A 137 0.39 1.49 5.21
C ILE A 137 -0.27 0.13 5.46
N GLU A 138 0.31 -0.74 6.28
CA GLU A 138 -0.32 -2.01 6.64
C GLU A 138 -1.66 -1.82 7.36
N ARG A 139 -1.77 -0.77 8.19
CA ARG A 139 -3.04 -0.41 8.85
C ARG A 139 -4.09 -0.01 7.82
N PHE A 140 -3.68 0.68 6.75
CA PHE A 140 -4.57 1.02 5.65
C PHE A 140 -5.06 -0.24 4.92
N TRP A 141 -4.18 -1.20 4.61
CA TRP A 141 -4.57 -2.47 4.00
C TRP A 141 -5.56 -3.25 4.85
N HIS A 142 -5.31 -3.31 6.16
CA HIS A 142 -6.23 -3.98 7.08
C HIS A 142 -7.63 -3.34 7.05
N TRP A 143 -7.68 -2.01 7.14
CA TRP A 143 -8.93 -1.25 7.02
C TRP A 143 -9.61 -1.49 5.66
N LEU A 144 -8.87 -1.38 4.57
CA LEU A 144 -9.40 -1.54 3.21
C LEU A 144 -9.98 -2.94 3.02
N LYS A 145 -9.27 -4.00 3.41
CA LYS A 145 -9.76 -5.38 3.35
C LYS A 145 -11.05 -5.56 4.15
N ARG A 146 -11.13 -5.00 5.34
CA ARG A 146 -12.38 -5.03 6.14
C ARG A 146 -13.54 -4.33 5.42
N LYS A 147 -13.31 -3.18 4.80
CA LYS A 147 -14.34 -2.42 4.07
C LYS A 147 -14.73 -3.06 2.75
N VAL A 148 -13.80 -3.67 2.06
CA VAL A 148 -14.06 -4.40 0.81
C VAL A 148 -14.83 -5.67 1.12
N TYR A 149 -14.27 -6.55 1.92
CA TYR A 149 -14.83 -7.87 2.13
C TYR A 149 -15.98 -7.89 3.13
N GLY A 150 -15.94 -7.12 4.19
CA GLY A 150 -16.95 -6.84 5.22
C GLY A 150 -18.26 -7.63 5.18
N CYS A 151 -18.24 -8.94 5.21
CA CYS A 151 -19.40 -9.80 5.06
C CYS A 151 -19.99 -9.88 3.63
N LYS A 152 -19.28 -9.48 2.60
CA LYS A 152 -19.69 -9.56 1.20
C LYS A 152 -18.89 -10.62 0.46
N SER A 153 -19.53 -11.26 -0.49
CA SER A 153 -18.89 -12.07 -1.53
C SER A 153 -19.01 -11.35 -2.87
N TYR A 154 -18.03 -11.53 -3.72
CA TYR A 154 -17.95 -10.90 -5.03
C TYR A 154 -17.91 -11.97 -6.11
N LYS A 155 -18.63 -11.76 -7.22
CA LYS A 155 -18.62 -12.66 -8.36
C LYS A 155 -17.35 -12.48 -9.19
N THR A 156 -16.91 -11.25 -9.36
CA THR A 156 -15.78 -10.89 -10.23
C THR A 156 -14.72 -10.07 -9.50
N MET A 157 -13.50 -10.10 -10.04
CA MET A 157 -12.41 -9.23 -9.56
C MET A 157 -12.69 -7.74 -9.85
N ASP A 158 -13.42 -7.43 -10.92
CA ASP A 158 -13.70 -6.06 -11.30
C ASP A 158 -14.65 -5.36 -10.33
N GLU A 159 -15.58 -6.10 -9.73
CA GLU A 159 -16.40 -5.57 -8.62
C GLU A 159 -15.53 -5.17 -7.42
N ILE A 160 -14.55 -6.00 -7.07
CA ILE A 160 -13.61 -5.72 -5.98
C ILE A 160 -12.78 -4.47 -6.30
N ILE A 161 -12.20 -4.40 -7.50
CA ILE A 161 -11.38 -3.27 -7.93
C ILE A 161 -12.19 -1.96 -7.96
N THR A 162 -13.41 -2.01 -8.45
CA THR A 162 -14.34 -0.86 -8.44
C THR A 162 -14.60 -0.39 -7.00
N LYS A 163 -14.81 -1.33 -6.08
CA LYS A 163 -14.99 -1.00 -4.66
C LYS A 163 -13.73 -0.40 -4.04
N ILE A 164 -12.56 -0.97 -4.33
CA ILE A 164 -11.25 -0.44 -3.86
C ILE A 164 -11.06 0.99 -4.35
N ARG A 165 -11.24 1.23 -5.66
CA ARG A 165 -11.11 2.56 -6.27
C ARG A 165 -12.00 3.59 -5.58
N LYS A 166 -13.27 3.25 -5.37
CA LYS A 166 -14.24 4.12 -4.68
C LYS A 166 -13.82 4.41 -3.24
N LEU A 167 -13.35 3.40 -2.50
CA LEU A 167 -12.92 3.57 -1.10
C LEU A 167 -11.67 4.43 -1.00
N ILE A 168 -10.66 4.20 -1.83
CA ILE A 168 -9.42 5.01 -1.82
C ILE A 168 -9.72 6.44 -2.26
N TRP A 169 -10.56 6.64 -3.26
CA TRP A 169 -10.97 7.98 -3.67
C TRP A 169 -11.67 8.73 -2.53
N HIS A 170 -12.67 8.12 -1.89
CA HIS A 170 -13.36 8.74 -0.75
C HIS A 170 -12.42 9.00 0.43
N TYR A 171 -11.45 8.11 0.67
CA TYR A 171 -10.43 8.30 1.69
C TYR A 171 -9.58 9.54 1.39
N ASN A 172 -9.01 9.62 0.18
CA ASN A 172 -8.16 10.73 -0.23
C ASN A 172 -8.88 12.09 -0.26
N GLU A 173 -10.20 12.09 -0.48
CA GLU A 173 -11.04 13.31 -0.48
C GLU A 173 -11.56 13.68 0.92
N GLY A 174 -11.14 12.98 1.96
CA GLY A 174 -11.61 13.22 3.33
C GLY A 174 -13.10 12.97 3.55
N ARG A 175 -13.78 12.28 2.60
CA ARG A 175 -15.24 12.02 2.64
C ARG A 175 -15.62 10.81 3.49
N LEU A 176 -14.63 10.09 4.02
CA LEU A 176 -14.85 8.98 4.93
C LEU A 176 -14.46 9.41 6.34
N ILE A 177 -15.41 9.30 7.26
CA ILE A 177 -15.07 9.28 8.68
C ILE A 177 -14.31 7.97 8.91
N THR A 178 -12.98 8.04 8.89
CA THR A 178 -12.15 6.86 9.11
C THR A 178 -11.64 6.84 10.54
N THR A 179 -11.61 5.65 11.11
CA THR A 179 -10.95 5.39 12.38
C THR A 179 -9.50 4.93 12.19
N ILE A 180 -8.96 5.12 10.96
CA ILE A 180 -7.56 4.77 10.72
C ILE A 180 -6.71 5.82 11.43
N ARG A 181 -5.98 5.36 12.43
CA ARG A 181 -4.92 6.15 13.06
C ARG A 181 -3.60 5.53 12.63
N PHE A 182 -2.87 6.22 11.76
CA PHE A 182 -1.51 5.83 11.45
C PHE A 182 -0.62 6.08 12.66
N ASN A 183 0.33 5.18 12.87
CA ASN A 183 1.35 5.38 13.88
C ASN A 183 2.63 5.87 13.19
N PHE A 184 2.90 7.15 13.29
CA PHE A 184 4.11 7.78 12.78
C PHE A 184 5.12 8.09 13.89
N SER A 185 4.96 7.53 15.11
CA SER A 185 5.82 7.86 16.25
C SER A 185 7.32 7.68 15.96
N ALA A 186 7.68 6.68 15.15
CA ALA A 186 9.06 6.46 14.72
C ALA A 186 9.56 7.46 13.66
N TYR A 187 8.68 8.31 13.12
CA TYR A 187 8.93 9.25 12.03
C TYR A 187 8.56 10.69 12.38
N THR A 188 8.29 10.96 13.66
CA THR A 188 7.84 12.29 14.14
C THR A 188 8.79 13.40 13.73
N GLU A 189 10.07 13.08 13.59
CA GLU A 189 11.10 14.04 13.20
C GLU A 189 11.10 14.36 11.69
N LEU A 190 10.31 13.65 10.88
CA LEU A 190 10.15 13.91 9.44
C LEU A 190 8.83 14.64 9.13
N LEU A 191 7.96 14.80 10.12
CA LEU A 191 6.71 15.55 10.03
C LEU A 191 6.93 17.03 10.37
#